data_a918ad5c7c4a010774c7dc5fad11c45a
#
_entry.id   a918ad5c7c4a010774c7dc5fad11c45a
#
_cell.length_a   1.000
_cell.length_b   1.000
_cell.length_c   1.000
_cell.angle_alpha   90.00
_cell.angle_beta   90.00
_cell.angle_gamma   90.00
#
_symmetry.space_group_name_H-M   'P 1'
#
loop_
_entity.id
_entity.type
_entity.pdbx_description
1 polymer ?
#
loop_
_entity_poly.entity_id
_entity_poly.type
_entity_poly.pdbx_seq_one_letter_code
_entity_poly.pdbx_strand_id
1 'polypeptide(L)'
;LPHGTQYRILVLPQLETMRPELLAKIKQLIEQGAVVMGPQPSRSPSLQNQPEADEQVRQMAAEIWGDVDGVNVKSRKVGKGMILNGMTMEEAFALIDCIPDCRIPDGAPVHYGHRTLENGDIYFVSNQSDRTIEVTPEFRVTGKQPELWSAATGEIRKLPAFEQKE
;
A
#
# COMPACT_ATOMS: atom_id res chain seq x y z
N LEU A 1 -2.35 -12.56 -5.94
CA LEU A 1 -2.69 -13.76 -5.16
C LEU A 1 -3.52 -14.72 -6.03
N PRO A 2 -3.59 -16.03 -5.68
CA PRO A 2 -4.32 -17.03 -6.48
C PRO A 2 -5.80 -16.69 -6.73
N HIS A 3 -6.42 -15.90 -5.86
CA HIS A 3 -7.84 -15.47 -5.97
C HIS A 3 -8.04 -14.14 -6.72
N GLY A 4 -7.03 -13.65 -7.44
CA GLY A 4 -7.12 -12.41 -8.21
C GLY A 4 -6.83 -11.13 -7.42
N THR A 5 -6.72 -11.18 -6.10
CA THR A 5 -6.36 -10.01 -5.29
C THR A 5 -4.95 -9.53 -5.63
N GLN A 6 -4.79 -8.24 -5.86
CA GLN A 6 -3.51 -7.60 -6.15
C GLN A 6 -3.16 -6.57 -5.08
N TYR A 7 -1.90 -6.50 -4.72
CA TYR A 7 -1.35 -5.49 -3.82
C TYR A 7 -0.38 -4.60 -4.58
N ARG A 8 -0.36 -3.31 -4.28
CA ARG A 8 0.52 -2.35 -4.95
C ARG A 8 1.92 -2.33 -4.36
N ILE A 9 2.02 -2.49 -3.05
CA ILE A 9 3.29 -2.46 -2.31
C ILE A 9 3.33 -3.64 -1.34
N LEU A 10 4.46 -4.32 -1.27
CA LEU A 10 4.79 -5.27 -0.22
C LEU A 10 5.63 -4.53 0.83
N VAL A 11 5.09 -4.34 2.03
CA VAL A 11 5.81 -3.71 3.14
C VAL A 11 6.48 -4.77 3.99
N LEU A 12 7.78 -4.66 4.16
CA LEU A 12 8.57 -5.53 5.02
C LEU A 12 8.55 -5.02 6.46
N PRO A 13 8.62 -5.90 7.46
CA PRO A 13 8.77 -5.48 8.83
C PRO A 13 10.13 -4.79 9.04
N GLN A 14 10.22 -3.93 10.07
CA GLN A 14 11.46 -3.22 10.44
C GLN A 14 12.40 -4.18 11.19
N LEU A 15 12.93 -5.17 10.47
CA LEU A 15 13.82 -6.19 11.00
C LEU A 15 15.12 -6.24 10.18
N GLU A 16 16.24 -6.43 10.87
CA GLU A 16 17.55 -6.64 10.25
C GLU A 16 17.78 -8.09 9.76
N THR A 17 16.82 -8.97 10.03
CA THR A 17 16.97 -10.39 9.73
C THR A 17 15.95 -10.86 8.72
N MET A 18 16.40 -11.71 7.78
CA MET A 18 15.54 -12.38 6.82
C MET A 18 16.15 -13.72 6.41
N ARG A 19 15.31 -14.75 6.24
CA ARG A 19 15.79 -16.04 5.73
C ARG A 19 16.23 -15.91 4.27
N PRO A 20 17.33 -16.57 3.84
CA PRO A 20 17.81 -16.52 2.45
C PRO A 20 16.74 -16.87 1.42
N GLU A 21 15.92 -17.90 1.69
CA GLU A 21 14.89 -18.37 0.76
C GLU A 21 13.77 -17.32 0.58
N LEU A 22 13.40 -16.61 1.66
CA LEU A 22 12.42 -15.55 1.61
C LEU A 22 12.97 -14.34 0.82
N LEU A 23 14.21 -13.96 1.08
CA LEU A 23 14.88 -12.87 0.37
C LEU A 23 15.02 -13.17 -1.13
N ALA A 24 15.36 -14.40 -1.50
CA ALA A 24 15.41 -14.85 -2.89
C ALA A 24 14.03 -14.74 -3.56
N LYS A 25 12.94 -15.09 -2.83
CA LYS A 25 11.58 -14.92 -3.35
C LYS A 25 11.21 -13.45 -3.54
N ILE A 26 11.57 -12.59 -2.59
CA ILE A 26 11.35 -11.14 -2.69
C ILE A 26 12.11 -10.57 -3.90
N LYS A 27 13.38 -10.95 -4.09
CA LYS A 27 14.17 -10.56 -5.27
C LYS A 27 13.45 -10.93 -6.56
N GLN A 28 12.99 -12.17 -6.69
CA GLN A 28 12.23 -12.63 -7.86
C GLN A 28 10.97 -11.78 -8.11
N LEU A 29 10.22 -11.44 -7.04
CA LEU A 29 9.02 -10.61 -7.17
C LEU A 29 9.36 -9.20 -7.65
N ILE A 30 10.42 -8.58 -7.12
CA ILE A 30 10.87 -7.25 -7.55
C ILE A 30 11.29 -7.29 -9.02
N GLU A 31 12.07 -8.27 -9.43
CA GLU A 31 12.50 -8.42 -10.82
C GLU A 31 11.30 -8.56 -11.79
N GLN A 32 10.19 -9.15 -11.32
CA GLN A 32 8.94 -9.29 -12.07
C GLN A 32 8.04 -8.04 -12.05
N GLY A 33 8.33 -7.04 -11.24
CA GLY A 33 7.61 -5.77 -11.21
C GLY A 33 6.99 -5.39 -9.86
N ALA A 34 7.24 -6.15 -8.79
CA ALA A 34 6.73 -5.78 -7.48
C ALA A 34 7.44 -4.54 -6.92
N VAL A 35 6.68 -3.72 -6.21
CA VAL A 35 7.23 -2.65 -5.37
C VAL A 35 7.32 -3.17 -3.95
N VAL A 36 8.51 -3.12 -3.38
CA VAL A 36 8.78 -3.60 -2.02
C VAL A 36 9.33 -2.44 -1.19
N MET A 37 8.84 -2.27 0.02
CA MET A 37 9.28 -1.22 0.93
C MET A 37 9.75 -1.80 2.26
N GLY A 38 10.95 -1.45 2.68
CA GLY A 38 11.50 -1.86 3.97
C GLY A 38 13.02 -1.80 4.05
N PRO A 39 13.57 -2.04 5.25
CA PRO A 39 14.99 -1.97 5.52
C PRO A 39 15.75 -3.13 4.85
N GLN A 40 17.03 -2.90 4.61
CA GLN A 40 17.97 -3.91 4.12
C GLN A 40 18.27 -4.94 5.23
N PRO A 41 18.03 -6.23 5.02
CA PRO A 41 18.45 -7.25 5.97
C PRO A 41 19.96 -7.49 5.90
N SER A 42 20.57 -7.84 7.04
CA SER A 42 22.02 -8.05 7.17
C SER A 42 22.40 -9.49 7.52
N ARG A 43 21.45 -10.30 7.98
CA ARG A 43 21.71 -11.67 8.45
C ARG A 43 20.46 -12.55 8.46
N SER A 44 20.67 -13.85 8.58
CA SER A 44 19.62 -14.85 8.82
C SER A 44 19.15 -14.83 10.28
N PRO A 45 17.85 -15.05 10.57
CA PRO A 45 17.38 -15.21 11.96
C PRO A 45 17.67 -16.61 12.53
N SER A 46 18.23 -17.52 11.75
CA SER A 46 18.44 -18.94 12.09
C SER A 46 19.93 -19.27 12.15
N LEU A 47 20.29 -20.20 13.00
CA LEU A 47 21.64 -20.80 13.04
C LEU A 47 21.86 -21.87 11.95
N GLN A 48 20.83 -22.20 11.19
CA GLN A 48 20.92 -23.15 10.09
C GLN A 48 21.84 -22.60 8.98
N ASN A 49 22.78 -23.43 8.52
CA ASN A 49 23.74 -23.10 7.46
C ASN A 49 24.57 -21.84 7.74
N GLN A 50 24.95 -21.61 9.00
CA GLN A 50 25.87 -20.54 9.37
C GLN A 50 27.34 -20.96 9.16
N PRO A 51 28.22 -20.03 8.69
CA PRO A 51 27.96 -18.58 8.41
C PRO A 51 27.45 -18.29 6.99
N GLU A 52 27.31 -19.29 6.14
CA GLU A 52 26.97 -19.15 4.72
C GLU A 52 25.59 -18.50 4.52
N ALA A 53 24.61 -18.76 5.41
CA ALA A 53 23.31 -18.15 5.36
C ALA A 53 23.35 -16.62 5.50
N ASP A 54 24.20 -16.10 6.40
CA ASP A 54 24.38 -14.66 6.58
C ASP A 54 25.04 -14.02 5.36
N GLU A 55 26.03 -14.70 4.79
CA GLU A 55 26.70 -14.23 3.58
C GLU A 55 25.74 -14.15 2.38
N GLN A 56 24.91 -15.18 2.20
CA GLN A 56 23.87 -15.18 1.18
C GLN A 56 22.87 -14.02 1.36
N VAL A 57 22.45 -13.75 2.61
CA VAL A 57 21.57 -12.61 2.89
C VAL A 57 22.26 -11.30 2.51
N ARG A 58 23.50 -11.07 2.95
CA ARG A 58 24.25 -9.84 2.63
C ARG A 58 24.41 -9.62 1.13
N GLN A 59 24.80 -10.66 0.39
CA GLN A 59 25.00 -10.57 -1.05
C GLN A 59 23.68 -10.24 -1.77
N MET A 60 22.60 -10.99 -1.53
CA MET A 60 21.30 -10.71 -2.14
C MET A 60 20.74 -9.34 -1.73
N ALA A 61 20.90 -8.96 -0.46
CA ALA A 61 20.47 -7.65 0.00
C ALA A 61 21.25 -6.52 -0.70
N ALA A 62 22.54 -6.64 -0.88
CA ALA A 62 23.33 -5.68 -1.62
C ALA A 62 22.91 -5.57 -3.10
N GLU A 63 22.55 -6.68 -3.73
CA GLU A 63 22.03 -6.67 -5.10
C GLU A 63 20.67 -5.93 -5.23
N ILE A 64 19.80 -6.07 -4.24
CA ILE A 64 18.45 -5.48 -4.22
C ILE A 64 18.53 -4.01 -3.78
N TRP A 65 19.08 -3.72 -2.60
CA TRP A 65 19.10 -2.36 -2.05
C TRP A 65 20.17 -1.47 -2.67
N GLY A 66 21.35 -2.06 -2.98
CA GLY A 66 22.47 -1.29 -3.55
C GLY A 66 22.88 -0.13 -2.63
N ASP A 67 22.64 1.08 -3.09
CA ASP A 67 22.94 2.34 -2.40
C ASP A 67 21.74 2.91 -1.63
N VAL A 68 20.60 2.20 -1.57
CA VAL A 68 19.41 2.63 -0.82
C VAL A 68 19.69 2.55 0.68
N ASP A 69 19.93 3.69 1.30
CA ASP A 69 20.21 3.82 2.74
C ASP A 69 18.98 4.25 3.57
N GLY A 70 17.90 4.64 2.91
CA GLY A 70 16.67 5.13 3.53
C GLY A 70 16.73 6.56 4.06
N VAL A 71 17.85 7.27 3.84
CA VAL A 71 18.06 8.66 4.25
C VAL A 71 18.35 9.53 3.02
N ASN A 72 19.46 9.28 2.34
CA ASN A 72 19.88 10.03 1.14
C ASN A 72 19.29 9.41 -0.13
N VAL A 73 19.36 8.10 -0.23
CA VAL A 73 18.79 7.33 -1.34
C VAL A 73 17.66 6.47 -0.80
N LYS A 74 16.41 6.81 -1.18
CA LYS A 74 15.21 6.16 -0.66
C LYS A 74 14.56 5.16 -1.62
N SER A 75 15.00 5.11 -2.87
CA SER A 75 14.42 4.23 -3.88
C SER A 75 15.43 3.79 -4.92
N ARG A 76 15.23 2.57 -5.46
CA ARG A 76 16.02 2.02 -6.56
C ARG A 76 15.17 1.10 -7.42
N LYS A 77 15.31 1.20 -8.74
CA LYS A 77 14.73 0.24 -9.68
C LYS A 77 15.58 -1.03 -9.73
N VAL A 78 14.91 -2.19 -9.68
CA VAL A 78 15.52 -3.52 -9.78
C VAL A 78 14.68 -4.36 -10.72
N GLY A 79 15.21 -4.73 -11.88
CA GLY A 79 14.41 -5.38 -12.91
C GLY A 79 13.25 -4.51 -13.37
N LYS A 80 12.03 -5.04 -13.27
CA LYS A 80 10.78 -4.32 -13.61
C LYS A 80 10.13 -3.63 -12.39
N GLY A 81 10.57 -3.94 -11.19
CA GLY A 81 10.04 -3.40 -9.94
C GLY A 81 10.98 -2.41 -9.27
N MET A 82 10.75 -2.20 -7.98
CA MET A 82 11.58 -1.28 -7.21
C MET A 82 11.61 -1.64 -5.72
N ILE A 83 12.71 -1.23 -5.09
CA ILE A 83 12.87 -1.25 -3.63
C ILE A 83 12.78 0.18 -3.09
N LEU A 84 12.09 0.34 -1.97
CA LEU A 84 11.88 1.60 -1.26
C LEU A 84 12.32 1.44 0.19
N ASN A 85 12.90 2.48 0.77
CA ASN A 85 13.25 2.53 2.19
C ASN A 85 13.24 3.98 2.70
N GLY A 86 12.89 4.19 3.98
CA GLY A 86 12.98 5.49 4.64
C GLY A 86 12.01 6.55 4.13
N MET A 87 10.85 6.14 3.60
CA MET A 87 9.77 7.03 3.17
C MET A 87 8.44 6.66 3.81
N THR A 88 7.49 7.58 3.81
CA THR A 88 6.13 7.32 4.27
C THR A 88 5.33 6.54 3.21
N MET A 89 4.17 5.99 3.60
CA MET A 89 3.29 5.33 2.64
C MET A 89 2.73 6.30 1.61
N GLU A 90 2.46 7.54 2.00
CA GLU A 90 2.00 8.61 1.11
C GLU A 90 3.05 8.93 0.04
N GLU A 91 4.33 9.07 0.45
CA GLU A 91 5.45 9.27 -0.48
C GLU A 91 5.59 8.07 -1.43
N ALA A 92 5.47 6.84 -0.91
CA ALA A 92 5.57 5.64 -1.71
C ALA A 92 4.41 5.52 -2.72
N PHE A 93 3.17 5.82 -2.32
CA PHE A 93 2.01 5.84 -3.21
C PHE A 93 2.14 6.93 -4.29
N ALA A 94 2.60 8.12 -3.93
CA ALA A 94 2.84 9.18 -4.90
C ALA A 94 3.90 8.77 -5.94
N LEU A 95 4.96 8.08 -5.52
CA LEU A 95 6.04 7.63 -6.41
C LEU A 95 5.56 6.60 -7.46
N ILE A 96 4.53 5.81 -7.14
CA ILE A 96 3.97 4.79 -8.04
C ILE A 96 2.64 5.20 -8.67
N ASP A 97 2.29 6.49 -8.62
CA ASP A 97 1.02 7.04 -9.13
C ASP A 97 -0.22 6.31 -8.60
N CYS A 98 -0.18 5.88 -7.33
CA CYS A 98 -1.30 5.23 -6.68
C CYS A 98 -2.19 6.26 -5.99
N ILE A 99 -3.24 6.68 -6.70
CA ILE A 99 -4.22 7.64 -6.19
C ILE A 99 -5.12 6.96 -5.16
N PRO A 100 -5.36 7.57 -3.97
CA PRO A 100 -6.30 7.06 -2.98
C PRO A 100 -7.71 6.88 -3.55
N ASP A 101 -8.41 5.83 -3.13
CA ASP A 101 -9.81 5.59 -3.53
C ASP A 101 -10.76 6.64 -2.96
N CYS A 102 -10.44 7.15 -1.78
CA CYS A 102 -11.18 8.19 -1.10
C CYS A 102 -10.21 9.13 -0.37
N ARG A 103 -10.42 10.42 -0.49
CA ARG A 103 -9.74 11.44 0.32
C ARG A 103 -10.72 11.99 1.34
N ILE A 104 -10.31 11.99 2.58
CA ILE A 104 -11.04 12.53 3.72
C ILE A 104 -10.19 13.68 4.28
N PRO A 105 -10.79 14.80 4.72
CA PRO A 105 -10.04 15.88 5.33
C PRO A 105 -9.17 15.39 6.49
N ASP A 106 -7.94 15.90 6.57
CA ASP A 106 -6.98 15.51 7.61
C ASP A 106 -7.55 15.70 9.01
N GLY A 107 -7.34 14.70 9.86
CA GLY A 107 -7.81 14.70 11.24
C GLY A 107 -9.31 14.43 11.43
N ALA A 108 -10.09 14.25 10.38
CA ALA A 108 -11.49 13.83 10.52
C ALA A 108 -11.56 12.40 11.05
N PRO A 109 -12.34 12.13 12.10
CA PRO A 109 -12.49 10.80 12.69
C PRO A 109 -13.40 9.92 11.84
N VAL A 110 -12.98 9.66 10.61
CA VAL A 110 -13.75 8.90 9.60
C VAL A 110 -12.93 7.76 9.05
N HIS A 111 -13.52 6.57 9.02
CA HIS A 111 -12.97 5.43 8.29
C HIS A 111 -13.83 5.11 7.08
N TYR A 112 -13.24 4.53 6.06
CA TYR A 112 -13.97 4.06 4.90
C TYR A 112 -13.50 2.67 4.44
N GLY A 113 -14.40 1.98 3.75
CA GLY A 113 -14.12 0.77 2.99
C GLY A 113 -14.65 0.92 1.58
N HIS A 114 -13.90 0.43 0.57
CA HIS A 114 -14.27 0.50 -0.83
C HIS A 114 -14.43 -0.89 -1.43
N ARG A 115 -15.44 -1.04 -2.30
CA ARG A 115 -15.64 -2.21 -3.16
C ARG A 115 -16.05 -1.76 -4.55
N THR A 116 -15.33 -2.24 -5.55
CA THR A 116 -15.69 -2.06 -6.95
C THR A 116 -16.63 -3.17 -7.39
N LEU A 117 -17.72 -2.81 -8.02
CA LEU A 117 -18.69 -3.69 -8.66
C LEU A 117 -18.58 -3.57 -10.18
N GLU A 118 -19.22 -4.46 -10.91
CA GLU A 118 -19.27 -4.40 -12.38
C GLU A 118 -19.84 -3.06 -12.88
N ASN A 119 -20.89 -2.54 -12.23
CA ASN A 119 -21.61 -1.34 -12.65
C ASN A 119 -21.46 -0.16 -11.69
N GLY A 120 -20.62 -0.25 -10.67
CA GLY A 120 -20.54 0.79 -9.65
C GLY A 120 -19.40 0.63 -8.67
N ASP A 121 -19.36 1.55 -7.73
CA ASP A 121 -18.45 1.51 -6.61
C ASP A 121 -19.26 1.73 -5.33
N ILE A 122 -18.96 0.99 -4.28
CA ILE A 122 -19.56 1.15 -2.97
C ILE A 122 -18.50 1.64 -2.01
N TYR A 123 -18.77 2.77 -1.37
CA TYR A 123 -17.98 3.31 -0.29
C TYR A 123 -18.78 3.25 1.00
N PHE A 124 -18.35 2.44 1.95
CA PHE A 124 -18.88 2.46 3.30
C PHE A 124 -18.06 3.46 4.11
N VAL A 125 -18.73 4.50 4.61
CA VAL A 125 -18.10 5.59 5.37
C VAL A 125 -18.66 5.60 6.77
N SER A 126 -17.78 5.57 7.77
CA SER A 126 -18.19 5.52 9.18
C SER A 126 -17.52 6.62 10.01
N ASN A 127 -18.32 7.34 10.79
CA ASN A 127 -17.86 8.26 11.81
C ASN A 127 -17.34 7.46 13.02
N GLN A 128 -16.10 7.70 13.44
CA GLN A 128 -15.45 7.02 14.56
C GLN A 128 -15.57 7.81 15.88
N SER A 129 -16.28 8.95 15.86
CA SER A 129 -16.52 9.75 17.06
C SER A 129 -17.94 9.54 17.61
N ASP A 130 -18.16 9.96 18.84
CA ASP A 130 -19.45 9.95 19.54
C ASP A 130 -20.36 11.16 19.24
N ARG A 131 -19.94 12.03 18.31
CA ARG A 131 -20.65 13.26 17.95
C ARG A 131 -20.91 13.34 16.45
N THR A 132 -21.90 14.12 16.07
CA THR A 132 -22.15 14.46 14.67
C THR A 132 -21.01 15.31 14.12
N ILE A 133 -20.53 14.94 12.93
CA ILE A 133 -19.49 15.67 12.20
C ILE A 133 -19.98 15.98 10.80
N GLU A 134 -19.42 17.01 10.19
CA GLU A 134 -19.62 17.37 8.80
C GLU A 134 -18.29 17.19 8.07
N VAL A 135 -18.31 16.42 6.98
CA VAL A 135 -17.12 16.17 6.15
C VAL A 135 -17.50 16.15 4.68
N THR A 136 -16.58 16.55 3.83
CA THR A 136 -16.70 16.49 2.38
C THR A 136 -15.67 15.50 1.84
N PRO A 137 -15.99 14.20 1.73
CA PRO A 137 -15.08 13.21 1.16
C PRO A 137 -15.00 13.37 -0.36
N GLU A 138 -13.81 13.07 -0.91
CA GLU A 138 -13.60 12.96 -2.36
C GLU A 138 -13.42 11.51 -2.74
N PHE A 139 -14.27 11.00 -3.62
CA PHE A 139 -14.24 9.62 -4.10
C PHE A 139 -13.63 9.55 -5.50
N ARG A 140 -12.77 8.57 -5.74
CA ARG A 140 -12.16 8.32 -7.06
C ARG A 140 -13.13 7.60 -7.98
N VAL A 141 -14.22 8.28 -8.34
CA VAL A 141 -15.26 7.81 -9.25
C VAL A 141 -15.62 8.91 -10.22
N THR A 142 -15.76 8.57 -11.51
CA THR A 142 -16.17 9.51 -12.55
C THR A 142 -17.37 9.01 -13.31
N GLY A 143 -18.19 9.93 -13.83
CA GLY A 143 -19.30 9.63 -14.72
C GLY A 143 -20.47 8.88 -14.08
N LYS A 144 -20.57 8.85 -12.74
CA LYS A 144 -21.63 8.14 -12.02
C LYS A 144 -22.41 9.07 -11.09
N GLN A 145 -23.70 8.77 -10.92
CA GLN A 145 -24.58 9.46 -9.99
C GLN A 145 -24.43 8.85 -8.60
N PRO A 146 -24.06 9.64 -7.57
CA PRO A 146 -23.99 9.12 -6.21
C PRO A 146 -25.38 8.87 -5.60
N GLU A 147 -25.48 7.80 -4.84
CA GLU A 147 -26.61 7.45 -4.00
C GLU A 147 -26.14 7.30 -2.56
N LEU A 148 -26.99 7.69 -1.61
CA LEU A 148 -26.79 7.41 -0.19
C LEU A 148 -27.65 6.22 0.22
N TRP A 149 -26.99 5.22 0.77
CA TRP A 149 -27.63 4.03 1.32
C TRP A 149 -27.50 4.07 2.84
N SER A 150 -28.66 4.14 3.51
CA SER A 150 -28.69 4.10 4.98
C SER A 150 -28.53 2.67 5.45
N ALA A 151 -27.42 2.35 6.10
CA ALA A 151 -27.19 1.01 6.67
C ALA A 151 -28.19 0.67 7.81
N ALA A 152 -28.74 1.68 8.49
CA ALA A 152 -29.68 1.49 9.59
C ALA A 152 -31.12 1.24 9.14
N THR A 153 -31.57 1.93 8.07
CA THR A 153 -32.98 1.88 7.62
C THR A 153 -33.20 1.14 6.31
N GLY A 154 -32.12 0.91 5.54
CA GLY A 154 -32.19 0.36 4.18
C GLY A 154 -32.70 1.35 3.14
N GLU A 155 -32.92 2.61 3.49
CA GLU A 155 -33.36 3.63 2.54
C GLU A 155 -32.25 3.97 1.54
N ILE A 156 -32.64 4.17 0.28
CA ILE A 156 -31.76 4.59 -0.80
C ILE A 156 -32.29 5.90 -1.36
N ARG A 157 -31.41 6.90 -1.45
CA ARG A 157 -31.75 8.20 -2.07
C ARG A 157 -30.62 8.70 -2.94
N LYS A 158 -30.96 9.37 -4.04
CA LYS A 158 -29.99 10.06 -4.88
C LYS A 158 -29.46 11.28 -4.14
N LEU A 159 -28.16 11.56 -4.32
CA LEU A 159 -27.52 12.78 -3.84
C LEU A 159 -27.42 13.77 -5.02
N PRO A 160 -28.31 14.81 -5.09
CA PRO A 160 -28.26 15.76 -6.20
C PRO A 160 -27.13 16.78 -6.07
N ALA A 161 -26.65 17.03 -4.85
CA ALA A 161 -25.60 17.98 -4.56
C ALA A 161 -24.25 17.28 -4.47
N PHE A 162 -23.52 17.22 -5.57
CA PHE A 162 -22.14 16.74 -5.63
C PHE A 162 -21.41 17.49 -6.75
N GLU A 163 -20.10 17.56 -6.65
CA GLU A 163 -19.22 18.11 -7.67
C GLU A 163 -18.39 17.01 -8.31
N GLN A 164 -18.23 17.06 -9.63
CA GLN A 164 -17.23 16.27 -10.33
C GLN A 164 -16.00 17.15 -10.56
N LYS A 165 -14.85 16.71 -10.06
CA LYS A 165 -13.55 17.33 -10.33
C LYS A 165 -12.86 16.55 -11.45
N GLU A 166 -12.21 17.29 -12.35
CA GLU A 166 -11.36 16.73 -13.41
C GLU A 166 -10.03 16.16 -12.87
#